data_2fc0752d8a15ec090fd227de32a5fbad
#
_entry.id   2fc0752d8a15ec090fd227de32a5fbad
#
_cell.length_a   1.000
_cell.length_b   1.000
_cell.length_c   1.000
_cell.angle_alpha   90.00
_cell.angle_beta   90.00
_cell.angle_gamma   90.00
#
_symmetry.space_group_name_H-M   'P 1'
#
loop_
_entity.id
_entity.type
_entity.pdbx_description
1 polymer ?
#
loop_
_entity_poly.entity_id
_entity_poly.type
_entity_poly.pdbx_seq_one_letter_code
_entity_poly.pdbx_strand_id
1 'polypeptide(L)'
;YIDNQDKSVDDIPSTTFGDARSHWESRLKEIKAMKGNENPYQLHKELGDIMMDNVLIVRENKKLEKTIQKIDDIKIRFKDVTCVDTSDWANPAPSFINQLYCMIELSRVIAKSAIMRDEFRGAHYKPEFDLKQPPDFDPHEYINYLEKKNYGEVSESTFPEGHLDYMKRFETNNQNWLKSTIAEYKNDKPEISYEPVDTSIVTPRPRKYD
;
A
#
# COMPACT_ATOMS: atom_id res chain seq x y z
N TYR A 1 -18.48 11.40 -10.49
CA TYR A 1 -17.66 11.28 -11.74
C TYR A 1 -18.57 10.99 -12.94
N ILE A 2 -19.45 10.02 -12.86
CA ILE A 2 -20.36 9.59 -13.96
C ILE A 2 -21.31 10.72 -14.36
N ASP A 3 -21.89 11.43 -13.41
CA ASP A 3 -22.84 12.52 -13.63
C ASP A 3 -22.26 13.73 -14.39
N ASN A 4 -20.93 13.82 -14.44
CA ASN A 4 -20.20 14.90 -15.11
C ASN A 4 -19.57 14.45 -16.44
N GLN A 5 -19.96 13.28 -16.97
CA GLN A 5 -19.44 12.78 -18.24
C GLN A 5 -20.46 13.02 -19.36
N ASP A 6 -20.15 13.96 -20.25
CA ASP A 6 -20.93 14.23 -21.46
C ASP A 6 -20.61 13.27 -22.63
N LYS A 7 -19.68 12.30 -22.40
CA LYS A 7 -19.23 11.36 -23.42
C LYS A 7 -19.84 9.98 -23.22
N SER A 8 -20.23 9.36 -24.30
CA SER A 8 -20.71 7.98 -24.36
C SER A 8 -19.60 7.02 -24.82
N VAL A 9 -19.89 5.71 -24.78
CA VAL A 9 -18.98 4.68 -25.34
C VAL A 9 -18.77 4.89 -26.84
N ASP A 10 -19.75 5.45 -27.54
CA ASP A 10 -19.66 5.69 -28.99
C ASP A 10 -18.66 6.80 -29.35
N ASP A 11 -18.29 7.65 -28.38
CA ASP A 11 -17.27 8.70 -28.56
C ASP A 11 -15.83 8.16 -28.45
N ILE A 12 -15.66 6.89 -28.05
CA ILE A 12 -14.35 6.26 -27.92
C ILE A 12 -13.90 5.79 -29.31
N PRO A 13 -12.72 6.22 -29.79
CA PRO A 13 -12.21 5.73 -31.07
C PRO A 13 -12.09 4.20 -31.07
N SER A 14 -12.59 3.54 -32.14
CA SER A 14 -12.52 2.08 -32.28
C SER A 14 -11.09 1.55 -32.23
N THR A 15 -10.10 2.36 -32.62
CA THR A 15 -8.66 2.05 -32.51
C THR A 15 -8.22 1.81 -31.06
N THR A 16 -8.83 2.47 -30.08
CA THR A 16 -8.46 2.31 -28.65
C THR A 16 -8.58 0.87 -28.20
N PHE A 17 -9.66 0.17 -28.58
CA PHE A 17 -9.85 -1.24 -28.25
C PHE A 17 -8.92 -2.15 -29.07
N GLY A 18 -8.67 -1.81 -30.34
CA GLY A 18 -7.73 -2.50 -31.21
C GLY A 18 -6.30 -2.44 -30.69
N ASP A 19 -5.87 -1.28 -30.25
CA ASP A 19 -4.54 -1.06 -29.68
C ASP A 19 -4.36 -1.80 -28.35
N ALA A 20 -5.35 -1.74 -27.46
CA ALA A 20 -5.34 -2.49 -26.21
C ALA A 20 -5.26 -4.02 -26.46
N ARG A 21 -6.05 -4.53 -27.39
CA ARG A 21 -6.00 -5.95 -27.78
C ARG A 21 -4.63 -6.34 -28.31
N SER A 22 -4.09 -5.57 -29.24
CA SER A 22 -2.79 -5.82 -29.86
C SER A 22 -1.66 -5.81 -28.82
N HIS A 23 -1.73 -4.89 -27.86
CA HIS A 23 -0.79 -4.84 -26.73
C HIS A 23 -0.81 -6.14 -25.94
N TRP A 24 -2.00 -6.61 -25.51
CA TRP A 24 -2.11 -7.84 -24.70
C TRP A 24 -1.77 -9.11 -25.48
N GLU A 25 -2.12 -9.19 -26.77
CA GLU A 25 -1.71 -10.31 -27.63
C GLU A 25 -0.18 -10.38 -27.76
N SER A 26 0.47 -9.23 -27.94
CA SER A 26 1.94 -9.14 -28.00
C SER A 26 2.56 -9.57 -26.67
N ARG A 27 2.02 -9.10 -25.54
CA ARG A 27 2.47 -9.49 -24.21
C ARG A 27 2.39 -10.98 -23.96
N LEU A 28 1.28 -11.63 -24.35
CA LEU A 28 1.14 -13.08 -24.23
C LEU A 28 2.12 -13.86 -25.10
N LYS A 29 2.40 -13.36 -26.33
CA LYS A 29 3.42 -13.96 -27.20
C LYS A 29 4.83 -13.87 -26.58
N GLU A 30 5.16 -12.72 -26.02
CA GLU A 30 6.45 -12.51 -25.32
C GLU A 30 6.59 -13.51 -24.17
N ILE A 31 5.55 -13.66 -23.32
CA ILE A 31 5.57 -14.60 -22.18
C ILE A 31 5.75 -16.03 -22.67
N LYS A 32 5.01 -16.47 -23.70
CA LYS A 32 5.17 -17.80 -24.28
C LYS A 32 6.56 -18.05 -24.89
N ALA A 33 7.24 -16.98 -25.30
CA ALA A 33 8.59 -17.06 -25.83
C ALA A 33 9.69 -17.12 -24.77
N MET A 34 9.36 -16.91 -23.49
CA MET A 34 10.33 -16.94 -22.39
C MET A 34 10.91 -18.36 -22.20
N LYS A 35 12.23 -18.48 -22.29
CA LYS A 35 12.99 -19.77 -22.23
C LYS A 35 14.19 -19.65 -21.28
N GLY A 36 14.01 -18.93 -20.18
CA GLY A 36 15.05 -18.77 -19.18
C GLY A 36 15.21 -19.99 -18.26
N ASN A 37 15.95 -19.82 -17.18
CA ASN A 37 16.28 -20.87 -16.22
C ASN A 37 15.50 -20.77 -14.93
N GLU A 38 14.79 -19.65 -14.68
CA GLU A 38 14.04 -19.42 -13.46
C GLU A 38 12.64 -20.04 -13.52
N ASN A 39 12.26 -20.67 -12.41
CA ASN A 39 10.92 -21.24 -12.25
C ASN A 39 9.96 -20.17 -11.68
N PRO A 40 8.89 -19.79 -12.41
CA PRO A 40 7.97 -18.75 -11.95
C PRO A 40 7.27 -19.09 -10.63
N TYR A 41 7.01 -20.36 -10.35
CA TYR A 41 6.38 -20.78 -9.09
C TYR A 41 7.32 -20.66 -7.89
N GLN A 42 8.62 -20.87 -8.09
CA GLN A 42 9.62 -20.65 -7.03
C GLN A 42 9.79 -19.16 -6.74
N LEU A 43 9.85 -18.32 -7.77
CA LEU A 43 9.89 -16.86 -7.58
C LEU A 43 8.64 -16.34 -6.86
N HIS A 44 7.46 -16.87 -7.22
CA HIS A 44 6.21 -16.52 -6.54
C HIS A 44 6.25 -16.90 -5.05
N LYS A 45 6.73 -18.11 -4.74
CA LYS A 45 6.87 -18.55 -3.36
C LYS A 45 7.83 -17.67 -2.57
N GLU A 46 9.00 -17.37 -3.14
CA GLU A 46 10.01 -16.51 -2.52
C GLU A 46 9.44 -15.10 -2.25
N LEU A 47 8.74 -14.52 -3.22
CA LEU A 47 8.06 -13.23 -3.05
C LEU A 47 7.04 -13.29 -1.92
N GLY A 48 6.23 -14.34 -1.88
CA GLY A 48 5.22 -14.55 -0.84
C GLY A 48 5.83 -14.64 0.56
N ASP A 49 6.87 -15.45 0.73
CA ASP A 49 7.58 -15.62 1.99
C ASP A 49 8.15 -14.26 2.48
N ILE A 50 8.80 -13.50 1.59
CA ILE A 50 9.36 -12.18 1.92
C ILE A 50 8.27 -11.19 2.35
N MET A 51 7.15 -11.17 1.64
CA MET A 51 6.03 -10.26 1.96
C MET A 51 5.34 -10.64 3.27
N MET A 52 5.17 -11.93 3.55
CA MET A 52 4.62 -12.42 4.80
C MET A 52 5.50 -12.07 6.01
N ASP A 53 6.81 -12.28 5.89
CA ASP A 53 7.74 -12.10 7.00
C ASP A 53 7.97 -10.63 7.37
N ASN A 54 7.95 -9.72 6.38
CA ASN A 54 8.44 -8.35 6.59
C ASN A 54 7.42 -7.25 6.32
N VAL A 55 6.31 -7.55 5.61
CA VAL A 55 5.38 -6.51 5.12
C VAL A 55 3.96 -6.69 5.62
N LEU A 56 3.58 -7.89 6.06
CA LEU A 56 2.18 -8.22 6.39
C LEU A 56 1.59 -7.30 7.47
N ILE A 57 2.04 -7.41 8.73
CA ILE A 57 1.50 -6.63 9.85
C ILE A 57 2.62 -5.87 10.56
N VAL A 58 3.57 -6.59 11.17
CA VAL A 58 4.69 -5.99 11.90
C VAL A 58 5.75 -5.55 10.91
N ARG A 59 6.04 -4.26 10.90
CA ARG A 59 6.90 -3.61 9.93
C ARG A 59 8.03 -2.86 10.63
N GLU A 60 9.24 -3.06 10.17
CA GLU A 60 10.44 -2.39 10.65
C GLU A 60 11.19 -1.78 9.46
N ASN A 61 11.58 -0.51 9.52
CA ASN A 61 12.20 0.19 8.39
C ASN A 61 13.41 -0.57 7.83
N LYS A 62 14.30 -1.07 8.69
CA LYS A 62 15.48 -1.85 8.28
C LYS A 62 15.13 -3.15 7.54
N LYS A 63 14.04 -3.82 7.92
CA LYS A 63 13.56 -5.02 7.22
C LYS A 63 12.91 -4.66 5.89
N LEU A 64 12.11 -3.59 5.86
CA LEU A 64 11.47 -3.10 4.65
C LEU A 64 12.49 -2.67 3.58
N GLU A 65 13.58 -1.99 3.95
CA GLU A 65 14.68 -1.63 3.03
C GLU A 65 15.28 -2.86 2.36
N LYS A 66 15.63 -3.89 3.16
CA LYS A 66 16.13 -5.16 2.63
C LYS A 66 15.11 -5.89 1.76
N THR A 67 13.85 -5.77 2.12
CA THR A 67 12.73 -6.37 1.36
C THR A 67 12.60 -5.74 -0.02
N ILE A 68 12.70 -4.41 -0.13
CA ILE A 68 12.68 -3.72 -1.42
C ILE A 68 13.83 -4.23 -2.31
N GLN A 69 15.04 -4.36 -1.77
CA GLN A 69 16.19 -4.89 -2.51
C GLN A 69 15.94 -6.32 -3.01
N LYS A 70 15.37 -7.19 -2.18
CA LYS A 70 15.02 -8.57 -2.58
C LYS A 70 13.94 -8.61 -3.65
N ILE A 71 12.92 -7.74 -3.55
CA ILE A 71 11.86 -7.65 -4.58
C ILE A 71 12.46 -7.16 -5.91
N ASP A 72 13.38 -6.20 -5.88
CA ASP A 72 14.08 -5.72 -7.08
C ASP A 72 14.95 -6.83 -7.69
N ASP A 73 15.61 -7.68 -6.88
CA ASP A 73 16.32 -8.86 -7.36
C ASP A 73 15.38 -9.86 -8.03
N ILE A 74 14.24 -10.17 -7.40
CA ILE A 74 13.20 -11.02 -8.00
C ILE A 74 12.72 -10.45 -9.33
N LYS A 75 12.55 -9.12 -9.45
CA LYS A 75 12.18 -8.45 -10.71
C LYS A 75 13.25 -8.65 -11.80
N ILE A 76 14.52 -8.61 -11.43
CA ILE A 76 15.62 -8.88 -12.37
C ILE A 76 15.56 -10.34 -12.83
N ARG A 77 15.47 -11.29 -11.90
CA ARG A 77 15.38 -12.72 -12.17
C ARG A 77 14.13 -13.11 -12.95
N PHE A 78 13.02 -12.40 -12.78
CA PHE A 78 11.81 -12.60 -13.58
C PHE A 78 12.05 -12.52 -15.08
N LYS A 79 13.04 -11.79 -15.56
CA LYS A 79 13.42 -11.72 -16.99
C LYS A 79 13.97 -13.05 -17.52
N ASP A 80 14.49 -13.91 -16.63
CA ASP A 80 15.03 -15.23 -16.93
C ASP A 80 14.02 -16.37 -16.63
N VAL A 81 12.74 -16.06 -16.50
CA VAL A 81 11.70 -17.06 -16.28
C VAL A 81 11.47 -17.91 -17.52
N THR A 82 11.13 -19.18 -17.34
CA THR A 82 10.74 -20.07 -18.44
C THR A 82 9.21 -20.27 -18.44
N CYS A 83 8.61 -20.21 -19.63
CA CYS A 83 7.24 -20.65 -19.86
C CYS A 83 7.28 -22.07 -20.48
N VAL A 84 7.09 -23.09 -19.64
CA VAL A 84 7.22 -24.48 -20.07
C VAL A 84 6.10 -24.90 -21.01
N ASP A 85 4.85 -24.53 -20.68
CA ASP A 85 3.71 -24.80 -21.53
C ASP A 85 3.40 -23.59 -22.42
N THR A 86 3.51 -23.77 -23.72
CA THR A 86 3.25 -22.74 -24.75
C THR A 86 1.99 -23.02 -25.58
N SER A 87 1.20 -24.04 -25.21
CA SER A 87 -0.05 -24.38 -25.89
C SER A 87 -1.07 -23.23 -25.84
N ASP A 88 -2.02 -23.25 -26.79
CA ASP A 88 -3.05 -22.18 -26.88
C ASP A 88 -4.33 -22.55 -26.14
N TRP A 89 -4.51 -23.81 -25.75
CA TRP A 89 -5.73 -24.29 -25.15
C TRP A 89 -5.53 -24.70 -23.69
N ALA A 90 -6.44 -24.25 -22.82
CA ALA A 90 -6.48 -24.60 -21.39
C ALA A 90 -5.13 -24.43 -20.64
N ASN A 91 -4.33 -23.47 -21.06
CA ASN A 91 -2.98 -23.24 -20.55
C ASN A 91 -2.95 -22.08 -19.53
N PRO A 92 -2.81 -22.34 -18.21
CA PRO A 92 -2.72 -21.29 -17.19
C PRO A 92 -1.32 -20.67 -17.08
N ALA A 93 -0.26 -21.27 -17.66
CA ALA A 93 1.12 -20.84 -17.42
C ALA A 93 1.40 -19.38 -17.86
N PRO A 94 1.02 -18.94 -19.08
CA PRO A 94 1.24 -17.56 -19.47
C PRO A 94 0.49 -16.55 -18.60
N SER A 95 -0.74 -16.88 -18.19
CA SER A 95 -1.54 -16.05 -17.29
C SER A 95 -0.89 -15.93 -15.91
N PHE A 96 -0.41 -17.04 -15.36
CA PHE A 96 0.30 -17.04 -14.08
C PHE A 96 1.59 -16.21 -14.12
N ILE A 97 2.40 -16.34 -15.18
CA ILE A 97 3.63 -15.55 -15.34
C ILE A 97 3.30 -14.06 -15.43
N ASN A 98 2.24 -13.68 -16.17
CA ASN A 98 1.80 -12.29 -16.23
C ASN A 98 1.32 -11.77 -14.85
N GLN A 99 0.58 -12.59 -14.10
CA GLN A 99 0.16 -12.25 -12.74
C GLN A 99 1.36 -12.09 -11.80
N LEU A 100 2.36 -12.97 -11.89
CA LEU A 100 3.58 -12.86 -11.09
C LEU A 100 4.30 -11.53 -11.34
N TYR A 101 4.37 -11.08 -12.60
CA TYR A 101 4.90 -9.74 -12.91
C TYR A 101 4.13 -8.63 -12.18
N CYS A 102 2.80 -8.68 -12.24
CA CYS A 102 1.97 -7.71 -11.53
C CYS A 102 2.15 -7.79 -10.00
N MET A 103 2.29 -9.00 -9.44
CA MET A 103 2.54 -9.19 -8.02
C MET A 103 3.88 -8.59 -7.58
N ILE A 104 4.94 -8.73 -8.39
CA ILE A 104 6.25 -8.11 -8.11
C ILE A 104 6.11 -6.59 -8.05
N GLU A 105 5.44 -5.97 -9.03
CA GLU A 105 5.26 -4.51 -9.05
C GLU A 105 4.38 -4.01 -7.89
N LEU A 106 3.29 -4.70 -7.58
CA LEU A 106 2.44 -4.36 -6.43
C LEU A 106 3.19 -4.51 -5.10
N SER A 107 4.02 -5.54 -4.96
CA SER A 107 4.86 -5.75 -3.77
C SER A 107 5.85 -4.60 -3.57
N ARG A 108 6.45 -4.08 -4.64
CA ARG A 108 7.32 -2.88 -4.60
C ARG A 108 6.55 -1.65 -4.11
N VAL A 109 5.34 -1.42 -4.64
CA VAL A 109 4.49 -0.30 -4.22
C VAL A 109 4.14 -0.42 -2.73
N ILE A 110 3.69 -1.60 -2.29
CA ILE A 110 3.29 -1.84 -0.90
C ILE A 110 4.48 -1.65 0.06
N ALA A 111 5.63 -2.26 -0.24
CA ALA A 111 6.83 -2.15 0.59
C ALA A 111 7.35 -0.70 0.64
N LYS A 112 7.38 0.00 -0.49
CA LYS A 112 7.80 1.41 -0.56
C LYS A 112 6.85 2.33 0.19
N SER A 113 5.53 2.14 0.03
CA SER A 113 4.53 2.91 0.79
C SER A 113 4.64 2.65 2.29
N ALA A 114 4.93 1.41 2.69
CA ALA A 114 5.10 1.04 4.09
C ALA A 114 6.34 1.68 4.71
N ILE A 115 7.48 1.73 4.00
CA ILE A 115 8.70 2.35 4.54
C ILE A 115 8.55 3.86 4.69
N MET A 116 7.87 4.51 3.76
CA MET A 116 7.69 5.96 3.76
C MET A 116 6.65 6.46 4.76
N ARG A 117 5.89 5.57 5.40
CA ARG A 117 4.83 5.91 6.34
C ARG A 117 5.24 5.56 7.78
N ASP A 118 5.74 6.53 8.53
CA ASP A 118 6.27 6.36 9.88
C ASP A 118 5.20 6.62 10.95
N GLU A 119 4.25 5.70 11.06
CA GLU A 119 3.19 5.71 12.06
C GLU A 119 2.75 4.29 12.42
N PHE A 120 1.94 4.17 13.47
CA PHE A 120 1.11 3.00 13.73
C PHE A 120 -0.36 3.35 13.50
N ARG A 121 -1.00 2.70 12.49
CA ARG A 121 -2.42 2.89 12.19
C ARG A 121 -3.04 1.63 11.61
N GLY A 122 -3.97 1.02 12.34
CA GLY A 122 -4.65 -0.20 11.93
C GLY A 122 -3.65 -1.35 11.69
N ALA A 123 -3.73 -2.01 10.54
CA ALA A 123 -2.81 -3.10 10.18
C ALA A 123 -1.40 -2.61 9.80
N HIS A 124 -1.19 -1.30 9.63
CA HIS A 124 0.15 -0.74 9.45
C HIS A 124 0.80 -0.57 10.81
N TYR A 125 1.45 -1.60 11.32
CA TYR A 125 2.07 -1.62 12.64
C TYR A 125 3.59 -1.50 12.55
N LYS A 126 4.11 -0.33 12.89
CA LYS A 126 5.53 -0.08 13.13
C LYS A 126 5.74 0.16 14.64
N PRO A 127 6.30 -0.80 15.38
CA PRO A 127 6.50 -0.69 16.84
C PRO A 127 7.26 0.56 17.27
N GLU A 128 8.21 1.01 16.42
CA GLU A 128 9.03 2.22 16.69
C GLU A 128 8.19 3.50 16.74
N PHE A 129 7.04 3.53 16.07
CA PHE A 129 6.15 4.69 15.97
C PHE A 129 4.85 4.54 16.76
N ASP A 130 4.76 3.53 17.61
CA ASP A 130 3.62 3.34 18.49
C ASP A 130 3.58 4.42 19.57
N LEU A 131 2.49 5.18 19.61
CA LEU A 131 2.32 6.29 20.55
C LEU A 131 2.18 5.86 22.00
N LYS A 132 2.03 4.56 22.28
CA LYS A 132 1.86 4.00 23.63
C LYS A 132 0.68 4.64 24.34
N GLN A 133 -0.52 4.25 23.96
CA GLN A 133 -1.77 4.71 24.60
C GLN A 133 -1.74 4.36 26.10
N PRO A 134 -2.12 5.28 27.00
CA PRO A 134 -2.27 4.97 28.41
C PRO A 134 -3.32 3.86 28.63
N PRO A 135 -3.12 2.93 29.58
CA PRO A 135 -4.00 1.77 29.77
C PRO A 135 -5.47 2.13 30.03
N ASP A 136 -5.68 3.22 30.78
CA ASP A 136 -7.00 3.67 31.21
C ASP A 136 -7.61 4.71 30.26
N PHE A 137 -6.99 4.98 29.12
CA PHE A 137 -7.42 6.02 28.20
C PHE A 137 -8.75 5.65 27.54
N ASP A 138 -9.75 6.53 27.67
CA ASP A 138 -11.01 6.45 26.92
C ASP A 138 -10.90 7.26 25.63
N PRO A 139 -11.14 6.67 24.45
CA PRO A 139 -11.19 7.40 23.17
C PRO A 139 -12.12 8.64 23.17
N HIS A 140 -13.14 8.69 24.02
CA HIS A 140 -13.99 9.86 24.17
C HIS A 140 -13.29 11.07 24.82
N GLU A 141 -12.24 10.85 25.60
CA GLU A 141 -11.44 11.94 26.18
C GLU A 141 -10.81 12.80 25.10
N TYR A 142 -10.48 12.22 23.94
CA TYR A 142 -9.93 12.99 22.82
C TYR A 142 -10.95 13.99 22.25
N ILE A 143 -12.24 13.64 22.22
CA ILE A 143 -13.30 14.56 21.78
C ILE A 143 -13.40 15.72 22.79
N ASN A 144 -13.45 15.40 24.09
CA ASN A 144 -13.46 16.42 25.14
C ASN A 144 -12.23 17.34 25.09
N TYR A 145 -11.04 16.75 24.75
CA TYR A 145 -9.84 17.54 24.55
C TYR A 145 -9.97 18.54 23.39
N LEU A 146 -10.50 18.11 22.24
CA LEU A 146 -10.71 18.99 21.09
C LEU A 146 -11.70 20.12 21.41
N GLU A 147 -12.79 19.82 22.10
CA GLU A 147 -13.78 20.81 22.53
C GLU A 147 -13.14 21.85 23.45
N LYS A 148 -12.47 21.40 24.53
CA LYS A 148 -11.80 22.32 25.48
C LYS A 148 -10.69 23.13 24.83
N LYS A 149 -9.96 22.54 23.88
CA LYS A 149 -8.93 23.23 23.10
C LYS A 149 -9.49 24.40 22.31
N ASN A 150 -10.66 24.22 21.68
CA ASN A 150 -11.34 25.27 20.93
C ASN A 150 -11.74 26.48 21.83
N TYR A 151 -11.98 26.24 23.12
CA TYR A 151 -12.29 27.30 24.09
C TYR A 151 -11.08 27.81 24.88
N GLY A 152 -9.88 27.29 24.61
CA GLY A 152 -8.66 27.67 25.35
C GLY A 152 -8.61 27.17 26.80
N GLU A 153 -9.37 26.14 27.14
CA GLU A 153 -9.56 25.61 28.51
C GLU A 153 -8.68 24.40 28.83
N VAL A 154 -7.70 24.07 27.98
CA VAL A 154 -6.81 22.94 28.23
C VAL A 154 -5.68 23.27 29.14
N SER A 155 -5.56 22.57 30.27
CA SER A 155 -4.45 22.62 31.22
C SER A 155 -3.99 21.22 31.61
N GLU A 156 -2.82 21.08 32.23
CA GLU A 156 -2.29 19.80 32.70
C GLU A 156 -3.21 19.11 33.74
N SER A 157 -3.95 19.92 34.52
CA SER A 157 -4.92 19.39 35.51
C SER A 157 -6.27 19.01 34.94
N THR A 158 -6.51 19.23 33.65
CA THR A 158 -7.81 18.95 33.01
C THR A 158 -8.02 17.47 32.72
N PHE A 159 -6.94 16.70 32.60
CA PHE A 159 -6.95 15.29 32.23
C PHE A 159 -6.04 14.48 33.17
N PRO A 160 -6.22 13.15 33.27
CA PRO A 160 -5.31 12.28 33.99
C PRO A 160 -3.86 12.40 33.50
N GLU A 161 -2.91 12.08 34.37
CA GLU A 161 -1.48 12.11 34.05
C GLU A 161 -1.17 11.27 32.80
N GLY A 162 -0.41 11.85 31.89
CA GLY A 162 -0.02 11.22 30.63
C GLY A 162 -1.08 11.22 29.52
N HIS A 163 -2.38 11.44 29.82
CA HIS A 163 -3.44 11.46 28.81
C HIS A 163 -3.33 12.67 27.91
N LEU A 164 -3.07 13.84 28.48
CA LEU A 164 -2.91 15.08 27.69
C LEU A 164 -1.72 14.98 26.72
N ASP A 165 -0.59 14.45 27.19
CA ASP A 165 0.59 14.24 26.34
C ASP A 165 0.28 13.25 25.19
N TYR A 166 -0.39 12.13 25.49
CA TYR A 166 -0.82 11.18 24.48
C TYR A 166 -1.74 11.83 23.44
N MET A 167 -2.73 12.63 23.87
CA MET A 167 -3.66 13.30 22.95
C MET A 167 -2.96 14.32 22.04
N LYS A 168 -2.00 15.08 22.56
CA LYS A 168 -1.16 16.01 21.77
C LYS A 168 -0.33 15.26 20.73
N ARG A 169 0.27 14.11 21.10
CA ARG A 169 1.03 13.26 20.17
C ARG A 169 0.12 12.63 19.10
N PHE A 170 -1.07 12.18 19.49
CA PHE A 170 -2.05 11.66 18.56
C PHE A 170 -2.51 12.71 17.55
N GLU A 171 -2.77 13.94 17.99
CA GLU A 171 -3.11 15.07 17.12
C GLU A 171 -1.98 15.37 16.12
N THR A 172 -0.74 15.44 16.60
CA THR A 172 0.44 15.64 15.74
C THR A 172 0.60 14.49 14.72
N ASN A 173 0.38 13.25 15.15
CA ASN A 173 0.41 12.11 14.26
C ASN A 173 -0.66 12.21 13.16
N ASN A 174 -1.86 12.67 13.50
CA ASN A 174 -2.93 12.89 12.51
C ASN A 174 -2.56 14.02 11.53
N GLN A 175 -2.01 15.11 11.99
CA GLN A 175 -1.54 16.21 11.10
C GLN A 175 -0.53 15.69 10.06
N ASN A 176 0.35 14.79 10.48
CA ASN A 176 1.38 14.24 9.62
C ASN A 176 0.85 13.13 8.69
N TRP A 177 0.02 12.22 9.22
CA TRP A 177 -0.25 10.93 8.59
C TRP A 177 -1.72 10.63 8.29
N LEU A 178 -2.69 11.47 8.69
CA LEU A 178 -4.08 11.27 8.31
C LEU A 178 -4.28 11.69 6.84
N LYS A 179 -3.69 10.92 5.97
CA LYS A 179 -3.60 11.15 4.52
C LYS A 179 -3.74 9.83 3.79
N SER A 180 -4.37 9.84 2.63
CA SER A 180 -4.35 8.73 1.69
C SER A 180 -2.97 8.64 1.02
N THR A 181 -2.46 7.43 0.89
CA THR A 181 -1.23 7.19 0.13
C THR A 181 -1.59 6.98 -1.33
N ILE A 182 -1.02 7.77 -2.21
CA ILE A 182 -1.19 7.68 -3.65
C ILE A 182 0.10 7.12 -4.24
N ALA A 183 -0.03 6.11 -5.08
CA ALA A 183 1.08 5.54 -5.83
C ALA A 183 0.88 5.74 -7.32
N GLU A 184 1.83 6.38 -7.97
CA GLU A 184 1.88 6.54 -9.43
C GLU A 184 3.08 5.75 -9.97
N TYR A 185 2.90 5.12 -11.13
CA TYR A 185 3.99 4.39 -11.78
C TYR A 185 4.63 5.28 -12.84
N LYS A 186 5.85 5.74 -12.57
CA LYS A 186 6.61 6.61 -13.48
C LYS A 186 8.04 6.08 -13.66
N ASN A 187 8.50 6.06 -14.91
CA ASN A 187 9.89 5.66 -15.22
C ASN A 187 10.29 4.32 -14.61
N ASP A 188 9.43 3.32 -14.70
CA ASP A 188 9.63 1.95 -14.16
C ASP A 188 9.79 1.90 -12.61
N LYS A 189 9.27 2.91 -11.91
CA LYS A 189 9.32 3.02 -10.45
C LYS A 189 8.02 3.54 -9.86
N PRO A 190 7.61 3.05 -8.68
CA PRO A 190 6.51 3.67 -7.95
C PRO A 190 6.96 5.01 -7.34
N GLU A 191 6.22 6.07 -7.62
CA GLU A 191 6.29 7.35 -6.92
C GLU A 191 5.16 7.43 -5.91
N ILE A 192 5.48 7.80 -4.67
CA ILE A 192 4.52 7.85 -3.56
C ILE A 192 4.28 9.30 -3.19
N SER A 193 3.02 9.68 -3.10
CA SER A 193 2.55 10.97 -2.62
C SER A 193 1.39 10.80 -1.63
N TYR A 194 0.92 11.90 -1.05
CA TYR A 194 -0.13 11.88 -0.05
C TYR A 194 -1.19 12.92 -0.36
N GLU A 195 -2.46 12.54 -0.12
CA GLU A 195 -3.61 13.43 -0.21
C GLU A 195 -4.32 13.52 1.14
N PRO A 196 -4.84 14.69 1.52
CA PRO A 196 -5.65 14.84 2.73
C PRO A 196 -6.87 13.93 2.72
N VAL A 197 -7.23 13.39 3.87
CA VAL A 197 -8.50 12.68 4.07
C VAL A 197 -9.57 13.68 4.50
N ASP A 198 -10.74 13.62 3.89
CA ASP A 198 -11.91 14.39 4.36
C ASP A 198 -12.43 13.80 5.68
N THR A 199 -12.38 14.59 6.73
CA THR A 199 -12.82 14.25 8.08
C THR A 199 -14.05 15.03 8.51
N SER A 200 -14.74 15.71 7.59
CA SER A 200 -15.89 16.56 7.88
C SER A 200 -17.07 15.81 8.49
N ILE A 201 -17.23 14.52 8.16
CA ILE A 201 -18.32 13.67 8.65
C ILE A 201 -17.96 12.95 9.96
N VAL A 202 -16.69 12.49 10.09
CA VAL A 202 -16.25 11.70 11.25
C VAL A 202 -14.95 12.26 11.79
N THR A 203 -14.98 12.75 13.02
CA THR A 203 -13.78 13.22 13.74
C THR A 203 -12.88 12.02 14.07
N PRO A 204 -11.61 12.01 13.63
CA PRO A 204 -10.65 10.97 13.96
C PRO A 204 -10.39 10.93 15.47
N ARG A 205 -10.48 9.74 16.07
CA ARG A 205 -10.20 9.51 17.48
C ARG A 205 -9.32 8.26 17.66
N PRO A 206 -8.56 8.17 18.77
CA PRO A 206 -7.82 6.96 19.10
C PRO A 206 -8.76 5.75 19.17
N ARG A 207 -8.25 4.58 18.83
CA ARG A 207 -8.97 3.31 18.99
C ARG A 207 -8.38 2.53 20.14
N LYS A 208 -9.23 1.88 20.92
CA LYS A 208 -8.83 0.85 21.89
C LYS A 208 -8.88 -0.48 21.18
N TYR A 209 -7.80 -1.25 21.31
CA TYR A 209 -7.72 -2.62 20.84
C TYR A 209 -7.72 -3.51 22.11
N ASP A 210 -8.80 -4.23 22.31
CA ASP A 210 -8.94 -5.20 23.43
C ASP A 210 -8.21 -6.49 23.10
#